data_301be426e8b9cd58dca39ac24573b5df
#
_entry.id   301be426e8b9cd58dca39ac24573b5df
#
_cell.length_a   1.000
_cell.length_b   1.000
_cell.length_c   1.000
_cell.angle_alpha   90.00
_cell.angle_beta   90.00
_cell.angle_gamma   90.00
#
_symmetry.space_group_name_H-M   'P 1'
#
loop_
_entity.id
_entity.type
_entity.pdbx_description
1 polymer ?
#
loop_
_entity_poly.entity_id
_entity_poly.type
_entity_poly.pdbx_seq_one_letter_code
_entity_poly.pdbx_strand_id
1 'polypeptide(L)'
;MRYRRANGFALVAVLWILVVMGVVGVTFHVGARADRRAVANARTESRSRWAGRAGLALALRQIDNMLHQSGAAFGLQASGDTVLPPIEFSLEGVTVSALVLDARARVNLNLASDRQLTRLAEAVGLSSAAATALAASVLDWRDADGLRRTDGAEARDYAGLRPPSRPKNAPFYSVEELHTVWGVNPPDYARIAPLVTVVGDGRVNVNAAPRTVLVTVPGIDDAAAAAIVARRRAGPFRNVFELLQSLPRQSREQVERDVGTFVDRVAFGPRVVEIVVTTRAQGSLLSSRLHAVVELAGGSAWRVVRVVQS
;
A
#
# COMPACT_ATOMS: atom_id res chain seq x y z
N MET A 1 -41.20 -36.17 -73.57
CA MET A 1 -39.97 -35.49 -73.05
C MET A 1 -40.24 -34.92 -71.65
N ARG A 2 -39.61 -35.51 -70.66
CA ARG A 2 -39.77 -35.10 -69.22
C ARG A 2 -38.64 -34.20 -68.82
N TYR A 3 -38.85 -32.89 -68.79
CA TYR A 3 -37.95 -31.92 -68.13
C TYR A 3 -38.71 -31.24 -66.99
N ARG A 4 -38.76 -31.91 -65.87
CA ARG A 4 -39.27 -31.38 -64.66
C ARG A 4 -38.64 -32.11 -63.45
N ARG A 5 -37.47 -31.68 -62.97
CA ARG A 5 -37.03 -32.00 -61.59
C ARG A 5 -35.72 -31.27 -61.17
N ALA A 6 -35.19 -30.30 -61.93
CA ALA A 6 -33.93 -29.64 -61.59
C ALA A 6 -34.11 -28.35 -60.75
N ASN A 7 -35.28 -27.68 -60.79
CA ASN A 7 -35.44 -26.36 -60.22
C ASN A 7 -35.55 -26.34 -58.68
N GLY A 8 -36.01 -27.42 -58.03
CA GLY A 8 -36.11 -27.51 -56.57
C GLY A 8 -34.77 -27.67 -55.86
N PHE A 9 -33.84 -28.41 -56.47
CA PHE A 9 -32.50 -28.63 -55.89
C PHE A 9 -31.65 -27.36 -55.94
N ALA A 10 -31.73 -26.58 -57.02
CA ALA A 10 -31.02 -25.32 -57.16
C ALA A 10 -31.43 -24.28 -56.10
N LEU A 11 -32.73 -24.19 -55.77
CA LEU A 11 -33.26 -23.29 -54.79
C LEU A 11 -32.76 -23.63 -53.39
N VAL A 12 -32.75 -24.94 -53.04
CA VAL A 12 -32.24 -25.44 -51.75
C VAL A 12 -30.72 -25.20 -51.63
N ALA A 13 -29.95 -25.40 -52.72
CA ALA A 13 -28.53 -25.14 -52.76
C ALA A 13 -28.21 -23.66 -52.53
N VAL A 14 -28.95 -22.76 -53.18
CA VAL A 14 -28.80 -21.31 -52.99
C VAL A 14 -29.14 -20.90 -51.57
N LEU A 15 -30.22 -21.42 -50.98
CA LEU A 15 -30.57 -21.19 -49.59
C LEU A 15 -29.45 -21.59 -48.61
N TRP A 16 -28.87 -22.78 -48.81
CA TRP A 16 -27.76 -23.26 -48.00
C TRP A 16 -26.50 -22.40 -48.15
N ILE A 17 -26.18 -21.92 -49.35
CA ILE A 17 -25.06 -20.99 -49.58
C ILE A 17 -25.30 -19.68 -48.82
N LEU A 18 -26.53 -19.14 -48.89
CA LEU A 18 -26.87 -17.91 -48.15
C LEU A 18 -26.77 -18.11 -46.64
N VAL A 19 -27.22 -19.23 -46.10
CA VAL A 19 -27.08 -19.56 -44.66
C VAL A 19 -25.60 -19.65 -44.27
N VAL A 20 -24.79 -20.37 -45.04
CA VAL A 20 -23.36 -20.52 -44.78
C VAL A 20 -22.64 -19.15 -44.85
N MET A 21 -22.93 -18.36 -45.89
CA MET A 21 -22.39 -17.00 -46.02
C MET A 21 -22.83 -16.10 -44.85
N GLY A 22 -24.07 -16.21 -44.38
CA GLY A 22 -24.58 -15.48 -43.22
C GLY A 22 -23.83 -15.87 -41.96
N VAL A 23 -23.62 -17.15 -41.71
CA VAL A 23 -22.85 -17.63 -40.55
C VAL A 23 -21.39 -17.13 -40.61
N VAL A 24 -20.72 -17.26 -41.76
CA VAL A 24 -19.35 -16.78 -41.97
C VAL A 24 -19.29 -15.25 -41.76
N GLY A 25 -20.27 -14.49 -42.28
CA GLY A 25 -20.33 -13.05 -42.10
C GLY A 25 -20.47 -12.63 -40.60
N VAL A 26 -21.33 -13.35 -39.86
CA VAL A 26 -21.51 -13.12 -38.42
C VAL A 26 -20.24 -13.46 -37.63
N THR A 27 -19.62 -14.62 -37.89
CA THR A 27 -18.39 -15.02 -37.20
C THR A 27 -17.23 -14.04 -37.46
N PHE A 28 -17.07 -13.60 -38.71
CA PHE A 28 -16.07 -12.60 -39.08
C PHE A 28 -16.34 -11.24 -38.37
N HIS A 29 -17.60 -10.82 -38.32
CA HIS A 29 -17.97 -9.55 -37.69
C HIS A 29 -17.76 -9.58 -36.16
N VAL A 30 -18.06 -10.68 -35.50
CA VAL A 30 -17.81 -10.89 -34.05
C VAL A 30 -16.32 -10.91 -33.77
N GLY A 31 -15.52 -11.64 -34.58
CA GLY A 31 -14.07 -11.68 -34.47
C GLY A 31 -13.43 -10.29 -34.62
N ALA A 32 -13.80 -9.56 -35.69
CA ALA A 32 -13.26 -8.22 -35.91
C ALA A 32 -13.62 -7.20 -34.82
N ARG A 33 -14.76 -7.37 -34.13
CA ARG A 33 -15.09 -6.55 -32.96
C ARG A 33 -14.26 -6.93 -31.74
N ALA A 34 -14.01 -8.20 -31.51
CA ALA A 34 -13.16 -8.67 -30.42
C ALA A 34 -11.71 -8.15 -30.57
N ASP A 35 -11.16 -8.27 -31.81
CA ASP A 35 -9.80 -7.78 -32.11
C ASP A 35 -9.67 -6.27 -31.91
N ARG A 36 -10.65 -5.49 -32.37
CA ARG A 36 -10.65 -4.03 -32.14
C ARG A 36 -10.69 -3.67 -30.65
N ARG A 37 -11.48 -4.39 -29.84
CA ARG A 37 -11.53 -4.21 -28.39
C ARG A 37 -10.20 -4.59 -27.73
N ALA A 38 -9.59 -5.70 -28.14
CA ALA A 38 -8.30 -6.13 -27.63
C ALA A 38 -7.21 -5.08 -27.91
N VAL A 39 -7.14 -4.56 -29.14
CA VAL A 39 -6.19 -3.49 -29.51
C VAL A 39 -6.48 -2.20 -28.74
N ALA A 40 -7.74 -1.81 -28.57
CA ALA A 40 -8.09 -0.62 -27.79
C ALA A 40 -7.70 -0.77 -26.32
N ASN A 41 -7.94 -1.92 -25.71
CA ASN A 41 -7.56 -2.23 -24.34
C ASN A 41 -6.02 -2.20 -24.17
N ALA A 42 -5.28 -2.83 -25.08
CA ALA A 42 -3.82 -2.84 -25.05
C ALA A 42 -3.22 -1.42 -25.19
N ARG A 43 -3.82 -0.57 -26.03
CA ARG A 43 -3.43 0.85 -26.12
C ARG A 43 -3.70 1.61 -24.83
N THR A 44 -4.89 1.41 -24.22
CA THR A 44 -5.28 2.05 -22.97
C THR A 44 -4.34 1.63 -21.84
N GLU A 45 -4.03 0.35 -21.75
CA GLU A 45 -3.09 -0.18 -20.76
C GLU A 45 -1.67 0.37 -20.96
N SER A 46 -1.20 0.45 -22.20
CA SER A 46 0.10 1.05 -22.53
C SER A 46 0.16 2.53 -22.11
N ARG A 47 -0.89 3.31 -22.42
CA ARG A 47 -1.00 4.73 -21.99
C ARG A 47 -1.00 4.85 -20.47
N SER A 48 -1.76 4.01 -19.77
CA SER A 48 -1.80 4.00 -18.30
C SER A 48 -0.44 3.69 -17.70
N ARG A 49 0.30 2.72 -18.25
CA ARG A 49 1.66 2.40 -17.82
C ARG A 49 2.64 3.57 -18.01
N TRP A 50 2.60 4.23 -19.18
CA TRP A 50 3.45 5.40 -19.43
C TRP A 50 3.08 6.59 -18.55
N ALA A 51 1.80 6.86 -18.38
CA ALA A 51 1.32 7.91 -17.48
C ALA A 51 1.72 7.64 -16.01
N GLY A 52 1.68 6.37 -15.57
CA GLY A 52 2.18 5.97 -14.25
C GLY A 52 3.68 6.24 -14.07
N ARG A 53 4.50 5.94 -15.08
CA ARG A 53 5.93 6.26 -15.06
C ARG A 53 6.18 7.77 -15.03
N ALA A 54 5.39 8.56 -15.76
CA ALA A 54 5.47 10.01 -15.70
C ALA A 54 5.14 10.53 -14.30
N GLY A 55 4.10 9.99 -13.65
CA GLY A 55 3.77 10.31 -12.25
C GLY A 55 4.91 10.00 -11.29
N LEU A 56 5.53 8.83 -11.42
CA LEU A 56 6.72 8.48 -10.64
C LEU A 56 7.88 9.46 -10.88
N ALA A 57 8.18 9.79 -12.12
CA ALA A 57 9.26 10.72 -12.46
C ALA A 57 9.02 12.12 -11.87
N LEU A 58 7.78 12.62 -11.91
CA LEU A 58 7.42 13.89 -11.29
C LEU A 58 7.56 13.84 -9.77
N ALA A 59 7.13 12.76 -9.12
CA ALA A 59 7.29 12.57 -7.68
C ALA A 59 8.77 12.55 -7.28
N LEU A 60 9.60 11.81 -8.01
CA LEU A 60 11.06 11.77 -7.78
C LEU A 60 11.70 13.14 -7.96
N ARG A 61 11.32 13.88 -8.98
CA ARG A 61 11.80 15.26 -9.20
C ARG A 61 11.39 16.21 -8.07
N GLN A 62 10.17 16.08 -7.55
CA GLN A 62 9.74 16.89 -6.40
C GLN A 62 10.50 16.54 -5.13
N ILE A 63 10.76 15.25 -4.87
CA ILE A 63 11.63 14.81 -3.77
C ILE A 63 13.03 15.43 -3.92
N ASP A 64 13.60 15.36 -5.11
CA ASP A 64 14.91 15.92 -5.41
C ASP A 64 14.98 17.44 -5.16
N ASN A 65 14.03 18.19 -5.69
CA ASN A 65 13.90 19.62 -5.46
C ASN A 65 13.80 19.96 -3.98
N MET A 66 12.99 19.20 -3.23
CA MET A 66 12.81 19.40 -1.81
C MET A 66 14.11 19.16 -1.02
N LEU A 67 14.83 18.09 -1.35
CA LEU A 67 16.12 17.77 -0.73
C LEU A 67 17.16 18.87 -0.96
N HIS A 68 17.18 19.47 -2.16
CA HIS A 68 18.10 20.54 -2.51
C HIS A 68 17.73 21.90 -1.86
N GLN A 69 16.42 22.19 -1.71
CA GLN A 69 15.95 23.48 -1.16
C GLN A 69 16.00 23.54 0.37
N SER A 70 15.76 22.40 1.04
CA SER A 70 15.60 22.39 2.50
C SER A 70 16.93 22.16 3.25
N GLY A 71 18.03 21.90 2.55
CA GLY A 71 19.24 21.40 3.18
C GLY A 71 18.98 20.09 3.91
N ALA A 72 19.90 19.60 4.71
CA ALA A 72 19.70 18.35 5.49
C ALA A 72 18.63 18.47 6.61
N ALA A 73 18.03 19.63 6.81
CA ALA A 73 16.94 19.86 7.74
C ALA A 73 15.62 19.58 7.04
N PHE A 74 15.15 18.34 7.12
CA PHE A 74 13.82 17.92 6.68
C PHE A 74 12.73 18.63 7.47
N GLY A 75 12.48 19.89 7.13
CA GLY A 75 11.27 20.61 7.53
C GLY A 75 10.09 20.20 6.64
N LEU A 76 9.86 18.89 6.51
CA LEU A 76 8.69 18.40 5.83
C LEU A 76 7.47 18.69 6.69
N GLN A 77 6.70 19.68 6.30
CA GLN A 77 5.33 19.84 6.76
C GLN A 77 4.48 18.72 6.13
N ALA A 78 4.68 17.51 6.64
CA ALA A 78 3.82 16.40 6.28
C ALA A 78 2.41 16.74 6.77
N SER A 79 1.48 16.87 5.87
CA SER A 79 0.06 16.87 6.20
C SER A 79 -0.37 15.42 6.39
N GLY A 80 -0.24 14.91 7.63
CA GLY A 80 -0.45 13.49 7.91
C GLY A 80 0.76 12.64 7.49
N ASP A 81 0.52 11.51 6.85
CA ASP A 81 1.53 10.56 6.38
C ASP A 81 2.13 10.89 5.00
N THR A 82 1.62 11.93 4.33
CA THR A 82 2.15 12.38 3.04
C THR A 82 3.33 13.33 3.23
N VAL A 83 4.40 13.05 2.49
CA VAL A 83 5.65 13.84 2.49
C VAL A 83 5.53 15.07 1.61
N LEU A 84 4.74 14.97 0.55
CA LEU A 84 4.47 16.03 -0.43
C LEU A 84 2.96 16.16 -0.64
N PRO A 85 2.47 17.33 -1.08
CA PRO A 85 1.11 17.43 -1.59
C PRO A 85 0.87 16.41 -2.70
N PRO A 86 -0.36 15.86 -2.82
CA PRO A 86 -0.70 14.96 -3.91
C PRO A 86 -0.39 15.60 -5.27
N ILE A 87 0.25 14.83 -6.15
CA ILE A 87 0.57 15.26 -7.50
C ILE A 87 -0.52 14.74 -8.41
N GLU A 88 -1.32 15.65 -8.97
CA GLU A 88 -2.42 15.29 -9.85
C GLU A 88 -2.27 15.97 -11.21
N PHE A 89 -2.41 15.19 -12.28
CA PHE A 89 -2.40 15.69 -13.65
C PHE A 89 -3.13 14.72 -14.59
N SER A 90 -3.36 15.17 -15.81
CA SER A 90 -3.92 14.33 -16.88
C SER A 90 -2.95 14.27 -18.05
N LEU A 91 -2.73 13.07 -18.58
CA LEU A 91 -1.86 12.81 -19.73
C LEU A 91 -2.59 11.90 -20.73
N GLU A 92 -2.81 12.38 -21.95
CA GLU A 92 -3.47 11.63 -23.04
C GLU A 92 -4.79 10.92 -22.64
N GLY A 93 -5.63 11.61 -21.85
CA GLY A 93 -6.89 11.07 -21.36
C GLY A 93 -6.75 10.06 -20.20
N VAL A 94 -5.57 10.00 -19.57
CA VAL A 94 -5.34 9.24 -18.34
C VAL A 94 -5.14 10.22 -17.19
N THR A 95 -5.99 10.12 -16.16
CA THR A 95 -5.80 10.84 -14.89
C THR A 95 -4.75 10.11 -14.06
N VAL A 96 -3.78 10.86 -13.56
CA VAL A 96 -2.69 10.37 -12.71
C VAL A 96 -2.78 11.05 -11.35
N SER A 97 -2.72 10.28 -10.28
CA SER A 97 -2.56 10.76 -8.91
C SER A 97 -1.35 10.06 -8.30
N ALA A 98 -0.37 10.82 -7.82
CA ALA A 98 0.80 10.28 -7.13
C ALA A 98 0.86 10.81 -5.71
N LEU A 99 0.98 9.88 -4.75
CA LEU A 99 1.17 10.14 -3.33
C LEU A 99 2.58 9.73 -2.92
N VAL A 100 3.24 10.58 -2.14
CA VAL A 100 4.53 10.30 -1.54
C VAL A 100 4.34 10.16 -0.04
N LEU A 101 4.49 8.96 0.47
CA LEU A 101 4.14 8.57 1.83
C LEU A 101 5.41 8.30 2.65
N ASP A 102 5.45 8.76 3.89
CA ASP A 102 6.55 8.45 4.81
C ASP A 102 6.35 7.05 5.41
N ALA A 103 7.25 6.12 5.12
CA ALA A 103 7.21 4.78 5.70
C ALA A 103 7.31 4.82 7.24
N ARG A 104 8.05 5.81 7.81
CA ARG A 104 8.16 5.99 9.27
C ARG A 104 6.90 6.58 9.92
N ALA A 105 5.90 7.03 9.13
CA ALA A 105 4.60 7.40 9.67
C ALA A 105 3.74 6.19 10.04
N ARG A 106 4.23 4.96 9.77
CA ARG A 106 3.53 3.69 9.90
C ARG A 106 4.34 2.67 10.69
N VAL A 107 3.65 1.68 11.25
CA VAL A 107 4.30 0.55 11.96
C VAL A 107 4.85 -0.44 10.94
N ASN A 108 6.13 -0.78 11.01
CA ASN A 108 6.74 -1.76 10.12
C ASN A 108 6.41 -3.19 10.58
N LEU A 109 5.59 -3.91 9.81
CA LEU A 109 5.17 -5.28 10.12
C LEU A 109 6.35 -6.25 10.29
N ASN A 110 7.45 -6.02 9.59
CA ASN A 110 8.63 -6.89 9.65
C ASN A 110 9.51 -6.65 10.87
N LEU A 111 9.41 -5.48 11.51
CA LEU A 111 10.28 -5.06 12.61
C LEU A 111 9.53 -4.78 13.91
N ALA A 112 8.20 -4.70 13.86
CA ALA A 112 7.39 -4.41 15.03
C ALA A 112 7.49 -5.52 16.09
N SER A 113 7.58 -5.13 17.35
CA SER A 113 7.48 -6.05 18.48
C SER A 113 6.03 -6.48 18.72
N ASP A 114 5.84 -7.58 19.46
CA ASP A 114 4.52 -8.02 19.93
C ASP A 114 3.75 -6.87 20.58
N ARG A 115 4.33 -6.19 21.53
CA ARG A 115 3.73 -5.04 22.23
C ARG A 115 3.33 -3.90 21.28
N GLN A 116 4.12 -3.65 20.24
CA GLN A 116 3.84 -2.59 19.26
C GLN A 116 2.63 -2.97 18.38
N LEU A 117 2.54 -4.22 17.95
CA LEU A 117 1.42 -4.75 17.17
C LEU A 117 0.13 -4.79 18.01
N THR A 118 0.20 -5.27 19.26
CA THR A 118 -0.93 -5.29 20.18
C THR A 118 -1.47 -3.88 20.42
N ARG A 119 -0.60 -2.91 20.71
CA ARG A 119 -1.01 -1.51 20.92
C ARG A 119 -1.63 -0.88 19.67
N LEU A 120 -1.12 -1.21 18.48
CA LEU A 120 -1.71 -0.76 17.23
C LEU A 120 -3.14 -1.31 17.08
N ALA A 121 -3.32 -2.60 17.31
CA ALA A 121 -4.61 -3.26 17.20
C ALA A 121 -5.64 -2.71 18.22
N GLU A 122 -5.23 -2.48 19.46
CA GLU A 122 -6.06 -1.81 20.48
C GLU A 122 -6.41 -0.38 20.06
N ALA A 123 -5.46 0.39 19.53
CA ALA A 123 -5.67 1.77 19.10
C ALA A 123 -6.67 1.91 17.94
N VAL A 124 -6.84 0.87 17.13
CA VAL A 124 -7.87 0.83 16.08
C VAL A 124 -9.18 0.19 16.55
N GLY A 125 -9.29 -0.14 17.83
CA GLY A 125 -10.53 -0.56 18.49
C GLY A 125 -10.76 -2.08 18.56
N LEU A 126 -9.72 -2.91 18.44
CA LEU A 126 -9.81 -4.32 18.76
C LEU A 126 -9.84 -4.50 20.30
N SER A 127 -10.52 -5.53 20.78
CA SER A 127 -10.42 -5.93 22.19
C SER A 127 -8.99 -6.40 22.50
N SER A 128 -8.57 -6.34 23.78
CA SER A 128 -7.21 -6.74 24.18
C SER A 128 -6.89 -8.18 23.79
N ALA A 129 -7.85 -9.11 23.94
CA ALA A 129 -7.70 -10.51 23.51
C ALA A 129 -7.51 -10.62 21.99
N ALA A 130 -8.32 -9.92 21.18
CA ALA A 130 -8.20 -9.92 19.72
C ALA A 130 -6.90 -9.26 19.26
N ALA A 131 -6.46 -8.20 19.93
CA ALA A 131 -5.20 -7.51 19.65
C ALA A 131 -3.98 -8.39 19.92
N THR A 132 -3.98 -9.11 21.04
CA THR A 132 -2.91 -10.08 21.38
C THR A 132 -2.87 -11.22 20.36
N ALA A 133 -4.02 -11.80 20.01
CA ALA A 133 -4.10 -12.88 19.02
C ALA A 133 -3.61 -12.42 17.62
N LEU A 134 -4.00 -11.22 17.21
CA LEU A 134 -3.54 -10.65 15.95
C LEU A 134 -2.02 -10.42 15.95
N ALA A 135 -1.47 -9.86 17.02
CA ALA A 135 -0.03 -9.64 17.15
C ALA A 135 0.74 -10.97 17.08
N ALA A 136 0.30 -12.00 17.81
CA ALA A 136 0.88 -13.33 17.80
C ALA A 136 0.82 -13.95 16.38
N SER A 137 -0.32 -13.88 15.71
CA SER A 137 -0.49 -14.40 14.34
C SER A 137 0.38 -13.68 13.30
N VAL A 138 0.59 -12.35 13.43
CA VAL A 138 1.50 -11.59 12.58
C VAL A 138 2.95 -12.02 12.81
N LEU A 139 3.32 -12.28 14.05
CA LEU A 139 4.67 -12.74 14.41
C LEU A 139 4.94 -14.15 13.87
N ASP A 140 4.01 -15.09 14.07
CA ASP A 140 4.11 -16.47 13.55
C ASP A 140 4.13 -16.49 12.00
N TRP A 141 3.35 -15.58 11.34
CA TRP A 141 3.37 -15.46 9.89
C TRP A 141 4.75 -15.14 9.33
N ARG A 142 5.54 -14.31 10.02
CA ARG A 142 6.79 -13.75 9.50
C ARG A 142 8.07 -14.42 10.02
N ASP A 143 8.02 -15.16 11.12
CA ASP A 143 9.21 -15.85 11.61
C ASP A 143 9.50 -17.11 10.79
N ALA A 144 10.72 -17.65 10.97
CA ALA A 144 11.21 -18.74 10.14
C ALA A 144 10.95 -20.12 10.73
N ASP A 145 10.46 -20.18 11.98
CA ASP A 145 10.17 -21.44 12.64
C ASP A 145 8.70 -21.82 12.55
N GLY A 146 8.29 -22.95 13.08
CA GLY A 146 6.91 -23.43 13.11
C GLY A 146 6.39 -23.54 14.54
N LEU A 147 6.94 -22.79 15.48
CA LEU A 147 6.57 -22.81 16.89
C LEU A 147 5.48 -21.81 17.17
N ARG A 148 4.25 -22.30 17.26
CA ARG A 148 3.10 -21.49 17.54
C ARG A 148 3.22 -20.73 18.86
N ARG A 149 3.06 -19.39 18.81
CA ARG A 149 2.89 -18.54 20.01
C ARG A 149 1.56 -18.79 20.69
N THR A 150 1.47 -18.46 21.96
CA THR A 150 0.17 -18.39 22.65
C THR A 150 -0.73 -17.44 21.86
N ASP A 151 -1.94 -17.87 21.52
CA ASP A 151 -2.91 -17.15 20.70
C ASP A 151 -2.51 -16.89 19.23
N GLY A 152 -1.35 -17.38 18.77
CA GLY A 152 -0.90 -17.32 17.40
C GLY A 152 -1.41 -18.47 16.52
N ALA A 153 -0.90 -18.57 15.30
CA ALA A 153 -1.32 -19.61 14.35
C ALA A 153 -0.19 -20.06 13.44
N GLU A 154 -0.06 -21.38 13.30
CA GLU A 154 0.93 -22.05 12.48
C GLU A 154 0.31 -22.99 11.44
N ALA A 155 1.13 -23.73 10.70
CA ALA A 155 0.73 -24.53 9.56
C ALA A 155 -0.52 -25.42 9.82
N ARG A 156 -0.67 -25.96 11.05
CA ARG A 156 -1.82 -26.78 11.43
C ARG A 156 -3.12 -25.99 11.43
N ASP A 157 -3.07 -24.75 11.90
CA ASP A 157 -4.25 -23.87 11.98
C ASP A 157 -4.66 -23.44 10.58
N TYR A 158 -3.70 -23.03 9.75
CA TYR A 158 -3.92 -22.64 8.34
C TYR A 158 -4.42 -23.79 7.47
N ALA A 159 -4.02 -25.04 7.71
CA ALA A 159 -4.50 -26.20 6.99
C ALA A 159 -6.00 -26.46 7.17
N GLY A 160 -6.59 -25.95 8.28
CA GLY A 160 -8.04 -26.01 8.55
C GLY A 160 -8.88 -25.00 7.77
N LEU A 161 -8.27 -24.02 7.10
CA LEU A 161 -8.98 -23.02 6.29
C LEU A 161 -9.57 -23.61 5.01
N ARG A 162 -10.51 -22.91 4.41
CA ARG A 162 -11.10 -23.27 3.11
C ARG A 162 -11.03 -22.06 2.16
N PRO A 163 -10.18 -22.08 1.13
CA PRO A 163 -9.19 -23.15 0.80
C PRO A 163 -8.07 -23.25 1.84
N PRO A 164 -7.42 -24.41 1.99
CA PRO A 164 -6.27 -24.59 2.87
C PRO A 164 -5.13 -23.63 2.50
N SER A 165 -4.46 -23.10 3.52
CA SER A 165 -3.35 -22.16 3.36
C SER A 165 -2.15 -22.60 4.21
N ARG A 166 -1.10 -21.78 4.26
CA ARG A 166 0.08 -21.94 5.11
C ARG A 166 0.57 -20.58 5.55
N PRO A 167 1.16 -20.45 6.74
CA PRO A 167 1.91 -19.26 7.09
C PRO A 167 3.10 -19.14 6.14
N LYS A 168 3.54 -17.91 5.91
CA LYS A 168 4.64 -17.65 4.97
C LYS A 168 6.00 -18.05 5.53
N ASN A 169 6.16 -17.99 6.84
CA ASN A 169 7.43 -18.19 7.59
C ASN A 169 8.57 -17.37 6.96
N ALA A 170 8.26 -16.14 6.56
CA ALA A 170 9.18 -15.19 5.96
C ALA A 170 8.63 -13.75 6.08
N PRO A 171 9.48 -12.73 6.00
CA PRO A 171 9.05 -11.34 6.07
C PRO A 171 7.94 -11.01 5.05
N PHE A 172 7.06 -10.08 5.42
CA PHE A 172 6.04 -9.54 4.53
C PHE A 172 6.68 -8.83 3.33
N TYR A 173 6.20 -9.11 2.14
CA TYR A 173 6.54 -8.37 0.92
C TYR A 173 5.62 -7.17 0.69
N SER A 174 4.37 -7.30 1.11
CA SER A 174 3.36 -6.27 0.95
C SER A 174 2.38 -6.27 2.13
N VAL A 175 1.69 -5.15 2.33
CA VAL A 175 0.67 -5.00 3.38
C VAL A 175 -0.56 -5.87 3.09
N GLU A 176 -0.82 -6.14 1.81
CA GLU A 176 -1.95 -6.97 1.36
C GLU A 176 -1.86 -8.41 1.89
N GLU A 177 -0.67 -8.90 2.22
CA GLU A 177 -0.50 -10.23 2.83
C GLU A 177 -1.23 -10.36 4.17
N LEU A 178 -1.54 -9.25 4.86
CA LEU A 178 -2.35 -9.29 6.08
C LEU A 178 -3.73 -9.93 5.86
N HIS A 179 -4.29 -9.91 4.65
CA HIS A 179 -5.53 -10.62 4.34
C HIS A 179 -5.45 -12.13 4.55
N THR A 180 -4.25 -12.68 4.46
CA THR A 180 -3.98 -14.12 4.58
C THR A 180 -3.52 -14.52 5.99
N VAL A 181 -3.23 -13.55 6.86
CA VAL A 181 -2.85 -13.81 8.25
C VAL A 181 -4.06 -14.30 9.04
N TRP A 182 -3.84 -15.35 9.84
CA TRP A 182 -4.88 -15.94 10.68
C TRP A 182 -5.57 -14.91 11.57
N GLY A 183 -6.89 -14.96 11.62
CA GLY A 183 -7.71 -14.08 12.46
C GLY A 183 -7.92 -12.67 11.92
N VAL A 184 -7.27 -12.28 10.82
CA VAL A 184 -7.48 -10.97 10.18
C VAL A 184 -8.73 -11.05 9.30
N ASN A 185 -9.78 -10.34 9.69
CA ASN A 185 -11.00 -10.19 8.89
C ASN A 185 -10.96 -8.89 8.05
N PRO A 186 -11.82 -8.75 7.02
CA PRO A 186 -11.81 -7.57 6.15
C PRO A 186 -12.00 -6.22 6.90
N PRO A 187 -12.88 -6.08 7.92
CA PRO A 187 -12.98 -4.88 8.72
C PRO A 187 -11.70 -4.53 9.49
N ASP A 188 -11.01 -5.51 10.07
CA ASP A 188 -9.77 -5.29 10.80
C ASP A 188 -8.64 -4.92 9.85
N TYR A 189 -8.54 -5.60 8.71
CA TYR A 189 -7.61 -5.23 7.64
C TYR A 189 -7.81 -3.77 7.22
N ALA A 190 -9.02 -3.35 6.94
CA ALA A 190 -9.31 -1.99 6.48
C ALA A 190 -8.89 -0.91 7.51
N ARG A 191 -8.93 -1.23 8.82
CA ARG A 191 -8.48 -0.34 9.90
C ARG A 191 -6.97 -0.32 10.07
N ILE A 192 -6.30 -1.46 9.88
CA ILE A 192 -4.87 -1.65 10.16
C ILE A 192 -4.01 -1.31 8.94
N ALA A 193 -4.40 -1.72 7.74
CA ALA A 193 -3.60 -1.58 6.52
C ALA A 193 -3.08 -0.15 6.25
N PRO A 194 -3.85 0.93 6.48
CA PRO A 194 -3.35 2.29 6.30
C PRO A 194 -2.25 2.70 7.30
N LEU A 195 -2.14 1.99 8.44
CA LEU A 195 -1.25 2.32 9.57
C LEU A 195 0.03 1.50 9.59
N VAL A 196 0.20 0.59 8.64
CA VAL A 196 1.35 -0.31 8.59
C VAL A 196 2.11 -0.21 7.28
N THR A 197 3.37 -0.63 7.32
CA THR A 197 4.26 -0.74 6.16
C THR A 197 5.10 -2.00 6.29
N VAL A 198 5.78 -2.40 5.22
CA VAL A 198 6.74 -3.52 5.20
C VAL A 198 8.17 -3.06 4.93
N VAL A 199 8.37 -1.75 4.77
CA VAL A 199 9.66 -1.13 4.45
C VAL A 199 10.12 -0.15 5.53
N GLY A 200 11.41 0.21 5.51
CA GLY A 200 12.00 1.15 6.47
C GLY A 200 12.64 0.46 7.67
N ASP A 201 13.13 1.25 8.62
CA ASP A 201 13.94 0.84 9.76
C ASP A 201 13.15 0.62 11.07
N GLY A 202 11.82 0.67 11.02
CA GLY A 202 10.94 0.44 12.17
C GLY A 202 10.87 1.59 13.17
N ARG A 203 11.54 2.72 12.93
CA ARG A 203 11.40 3.94 13.71
C ARG A 203 10.10 4.66 13.33
N VAL A 204 9.53 5.38 14.29
CA VAL A 204 8.30 6.19 14.08
C VAL A 204 8.65 7.66 13.95
N ASN A 205 8.30 8.28 12.82
CA ASN A 205 8.46 9.72 12.64
C ASN A 205 7.37 10.48 13.40
N VAL A 206 7.75 11.13 14.50
CA VAL A 206 6.82 11.89 15.37
C VAL A 206 6.17 13.07 14.66
N ASN A 207 6.80 13.58 13.60
CA ASN A 207 6.26 14.70 12.82
C ASN A 207 5.20 14.26 11.80
N ALA A 208 5.17 12.99 11.43
CA ALA A 208 4.26 12.45 10.39
C ALA A 208 3.23 11.46 10.93
N ALA A 209 3.62 10.60 11.88
CA ALA A 209 2.80 9.49 12.35
C ALA A 209 1.45 9.93 12.93
N PRO A 210 0.33 9.27 12.58
CA PRO A 210 -0.97 9.53 13.21
C PRO A 210 -0.96 9.11 14.69
N ARG A 211 -1.93 9.63 15.46
CA ARG A 211 -2.04 9.35 16.91
C ARG A 211 -2.04 7.84 17.21
N THR A 212 -2.76 7.06 16.39
CA THR A 212 -2.84 5.60 16.50
C THR A 212 -1.49 4.88 16.33
N VAL A 213 -0.57 5.45 15.57
CA VAL A 213 0.80 4.93 15.43
C VAL A 213 1.69 5.45 16.54
N LEU A 214 1.55 6.71 16.96
CA LEU A 214 2.36 7.30 18.05
C LEU A 214 2.19 6.53 19.36
N VAL A 215 0.98 6.10 19.72
CA VAL A 215 0.74 5.34 20.95
C VAL A 215 1.42 3.96 20.95
N THR A 216 1.89 3.47 19.81
CA THR A 216 2.64 2.21 19.74
C THR A 216 4.09 2.35 20.22
N VAL A 217 4.61 3.58 20.28
CA VAL A 217 5.97 3.88 20.76
C VAL A 217 6.02 3.73 22.29
N PRO A 218 6.98 2.99 22.83
CA PRO A 218 7.14 2.89 24.29
C PRO A 218 7.26 4.28 24.96
N GLY A 219 6.50 4.48 26.04
CA GLY A 219 6.49 5.76 26.77
C GLY A 219 5.54 6.84 26.21
N ILE A 220 4.98 6.63 25.03
CA ILE A 220 3.92 7.49 24.49
C ILE A 220 2.56 6.87 24.81
N ASP A 221 1.81 7.48 25.70
CA ASP A 221 0.41 7.19 25.96
C ASP A 221 -0.48 8.09 25.08
N ASP A 222 -1.76 7.99 25.27
CA ASP A 222 -2.76 8.69 24.48
C ASP A 222 -2.70 10.23 24.69
N ALA A 223 -2.40 10.69 25.91
CA ALA A 223 -2.23 12.09 26.23
C ALA A 223 -0.94 12.66 25.59
N ALA A 224 0.15 11.91 25.64
CA ALA A 224 1.40 12.28 24.98
C ALA A 224 1.24 12.32 23.45
N ALA A 225 0.58 11.34 22.85
CA ALA A 225 0.31 11.33 21.42
C ALA A 225 -0.54 12.55 20.99
N ALA A 226 -1.56 12.91 21.78
CA ALA A 226 -2.36 14.09 21.53
C ALA A 226 -1.53 15.39 21.64
N ALA A 227 -0.66 15.49 22.65
CA ALA A 227 0.24 16.65 22.83
C ALA A 227 1.22 16.77 21.65
N ILE A 228 1.81 15.68 21.18
CA ILE A 228 2.71 15.65 20.01
C ILE A 228 1.96 16.17 18.77
N VAL A 229 0.76 15.62 18.48
CA VAL A 229 -0.04 16.04 17.32
C VAL A 229 -0.43 17.52 17.39
N ALA A 230 -0.77 18.02 18.57
CA ALA A 230 -1.08 19.44 18.77
C ALA A 230 0.16 20.32 18.56
N ARG A 231 1.30 19.97 19.18
CA ARG A 231 2.54 20.79 19.15
C ARG A 231 3.15 20.86 17.74
N ARG A 232 3.18 19.75 16.98
CA ARG A 232 3.77 19.75 15.64
C ARG A 232 3.04 20.65 14.63
N ARG A 233 1.80 21.09 14.90
CA ARG A 233 1.08 22.08 14.08
C ARG A 233 1.74 23.45 14.10
N ALA A 234 2.44 23.80 15.18
CA ALA A 234 3.20 25.06 15.28
C ALA A 234 4.59 24.94 14.64
N GLY A 235 5.02 23.75 14.24
CA GLY A 235 6.29 23.46 13.59
C GLY A 235 6.81 22.07 13.95
N PRO A 236 7.63 21.47 13.10
CA PRO A 236 8.15 20.12 13.31
C PRO A 236 9.12 20.07 14.50
N PHE A 237 9.15 18.93 15.17
CA PHE A 237 10.21 18.61 16.14
C PHE A 237 11.53 18.39 15.40
N ARG A 238 12.62 18.94 15.92
CA ARG A 238 13.97 18.81 15.35
C ARG A 238 14.80 17.76 16.05
N ASN A 239 14.51 17.50 17.32
CA ASN A 239 15.28 16.60 18.16
C ASN A 239 14.43 16.05 19.32
N VAL A 240 15.02 15.09 20.03
CA VAL A 240 14.37 14.42 21.16
C VAL A 240 14.08 15.37 22.32
N PHE A 241 14.90 16.38 22.53
CA PHE A 241 14.74 17.34 23.62
C PHE A 241 13.45 18.17 23.45
N GLU A 242 13.24 18.73 22.25
CA GLU A 242 11.99 19.44 21.92
C GLU A 242 10.76 18.52 22.08
N LEU A 243 10.89 17.26 21.70
CA LEU A 243 9.84 16.26 21.85
C LEU A 243 9.52 16.03 23.33
N LEU A 244 10.54 15.77 24.17
CA LEU A 244 10.37 15.52 25.61
C LEU A 244 9.72 16.70 26.33
N GLN A 245 10.10 17.93 25.97
CA GLN A 245 9.50 19.13 26.57
C GLN A 245 8.01 19.29 26.26
N SER A 246 7.53 18.72 25.16
CA SER A 246 6.13 18.76 24.75
C SER A 246 5.26 17.71 25.44
N LEU A 247 5.89 16.70 26.06
CA LEU A 247 5.15 15.60 26.69
C LEU A 247 4.56 16.03 28.05
N PRO A 248 3.38 15.49 28.42
CA PRO A 248 2.89 15.55 29.79
C PRO A 248 3.93 15.01 30.78
N ARG A 249 3.94 15.55 32.00
CA ARG A 249 4.95 15.24 33.03
C ARG A 249 5.09 13.71 33.24
N GLN A 250 3.97 13.00 33.39
CA GLN A 250 3.98 11.56 33.64
C GLN A 250 4.62 10.76 32.50
N SER A 251 4.27 11.08 31.25
CA SER A 251 4.82 10.41 30.06
C SER A 251 6.31 10.74 29.89
N ARG A 252 6.70 11.99 30.19
CA ARG A 252 8.11 12.42 30.18
C ARG A 252 8.94 11.62 31.18
N GLU A 253 8.51 11.53 32.43
CA GLU A 253 9.17 10.76 33.48
C GLU A 253 9.28 9.26 33.10
N GLN A 254 8.28 8.73 32.39
CA GLN A 254 8.34 7.36 31.89
C GLN A 254 9.38 7.18 30.78
N VAL A 255 9.47 8.11 29.84
CA VAL A 255 10.49 8.08 28.77
C VAL A 255 11.89 8.28 29.32
N GLU A 256 12.08 9.19 30.28
CA GLU A 256 13.37 9.50 30.91
C GLU A 256 13.97 8.29 31.64
N ARG A 257 13.15 7.35 32.12
CA ARG A 257 13.61 6.09 32.74
C ARG A 257 14.31 5.15 31.75
N ASP A 258 13.99 5.23 30.45
CA ASP A 258 14.61 4.43 29.38
C ASP A 258 14.70 5.26 28.08
N VAL A 259 15.43 6.37 28.18
CA VAL A 259 15.58 7.30 27.06
C VAL A 259 16.31 6.65 25.88
N GLY A 260 17.20 5.72 26.11
CA GLY A 260 17.93 5.01 25.06
C GLY A 260 16.98 4.23 24.14
N THR A 261 16.16 3.38 24.72
CA THR A 261 15.13 2.63 23.95
C THR A 261 14.16 3.58 23.24
N PHE A 262 13.78 4.69 23.87
CA PHE A 262 12.89 5.66 23.25
C PHE A 262 13.52 6.31 22.01
N VAL A 263 14.76 6.80 22.12
CA VAL A 263 15.50 7.44 21.00
C VAL A 263 15.65 6.51 19.82
N ASP A 264 15.85 5.22 20.07
CA ASP A 264 15.96 4.21 19.00
C ASP A 264 14.64 3.92 18.29
N ARG A 265 13.51 4.32 18.88
CA ARG A 265 12.16 4.08 18.31
C ARG A 265 11.57 5.28 17.61
N VAL A 266 12.11 6.48 17.82
CA VAL A 266 11.59 7.71 17.23
C VAL A 266 12.51 8.26 16.14
N ALA A 267 11.91 9.00 15.22
CA ALA A 267 12.59 9.74 14.16
C ALA A 267 11.90 11.10 13.98
N PHE A 268 12.61 12.04 13.35
CA PHE A 268 12.14 13.41 13.12
C PHE A 268 11.95 13.74 11.65
N GLY A 269 12.16 12.76 10.76
CA GLY A 269 11.99 12.89 9.32
C GLY A 269 11.95 11.56 8.62
N PRO A 270 11.55 11.54 7.34
CA PRO A 270 11.50 10.32 6.52
C PRO A 270 12.92 9.84 6.22
N ARG A 271 13.07 8.54 6.06
CA ARG A 271 14.26 7.88 5.51
C ARG A 271 13.91 7.02 4.31
N VAL A 272 12.75 6.41 4.35
CA VAL A 272 12.18 5.66 3.25
C VAL A 272 10.82 6.25 2.95
N VAL A 273 10.58 6.53 1.68
CA VAL A 273 9.27 6.97 1.20
C VAL A 273 8.70 5.97 0.23
N GLU A 274 7.40 5.81 0.28
CA GLU A 274 6.63 5.01 -0.65
C GLU A 274 5.91 5.94 -1.62
N ILE A 275 6.12 5.76 -2.93
CA ILE A 275 5.42 6.52 -3.96
C ILE A 275 4.35 5.61 -4.54
N VAL A 276 3.10 6.00 -4.36
CA VAL A 276 1.94 5.29 -4.90
C VAL A 276 1.35 6.11 -6.03
N VAL A 277 1.50 5.64 -7.25
CA VAL A 277 0.92 6.29 -8.43
C VAL A 277 -0.29 5.49 -8.88
N THR A 278 -1.43 6.14 -8.92
CA THR A 278 -2.68 5.56 -9.45
C THR A 278 -3.02 6.21 -10.77
N THR A 279 -3.32 5.41 -11.78
CA THR A 279 -3.75 5.90 -13.09
C THR A 279 -5.15 5.40 -13.41
N ARG A 280 -5.96 6.25 -14.02
CA ARG A 280 -7.30 5.92 -14.49
C ARG A 280 -7.51 6.48 -15.89
N ALA A 281 -7.71 5.62 -16.87
CA ALA A 281 -8.04 6.06 -18.23
C ALA A 281 -9.49 6.53 -18.30
N GLN A 282 -9.73 7.62 -19.03
CA GLN A 282 -11.06 8.17 -19.23
C GLN A 282 -11.98 7.15 -19.93
N GLY A 283 -13.19 6.95 -19.38
CA GLY A 283 -14.13 5.95 -19.87
C GLY A 283 -13.80 4.51 -19.51
N SER A 284 -12.77 4.24 -18.70
CA SER A 284 -12.42 2.92 -18.19
C SER A 284 -12.73 2.80 -16.70
N LEU A 285 -13.24 1.64 -16.29
CA LEU A 285 -13.38 1.27 -14.87
C LEU A 285 -12.08 0.72 -14.29
N LEU A 286 -11.11 0.38 -15.15
CA LEU A 286 -9.83 -0.16 -14.73
C LEU A 286 -8.90 0.96 -14.27
N SER A 287 -8.26 0.75 -13.13
CA SER A 287 -7.17 1.58 -12.63
C SER A 287 -5.91 0.72 -12.55
N SER A 288 -4.76 1.29 -12.89
CA SER A 288 -3.45 0.66 -12.64
C SER A 288 -2.78 1.38 -11.50
N ARG A 289 -2.02 0.64 -10.69
CA ARG A 289 -1.23 1.17 -9.59
C ARG A 289 0.24 0.86 -9.80
N LEU A 290 1.10 1.86 -9.63
CA LEU A 290 2.53 1.71 -9.56
C LEU A 290 2.98 2.08 -8.14
N HIS A 291 3.70 1.18 -7.50
CA HIS A 291 4.26 1.37 -6.17
C HIS A 291 5.79 1.39 -6.27
N ALA A 292 6.42 2.47 -5.82
CA ALA A 292 7.87 2.56 -5.75
C ALA A 292 8.31 2.84 -4.32
N VAL A 293 9.43 2.24 -3.91
CA VAL A 293 10.10 2.47 -2.63
C VAL A 293 11.39 3.21 -2.90
N VAL A 294 11.56 4.36 -2.25
CA VAL A 294 12.72 5.23 -2.39
C VAL A 294 13.39 5.40 -1.04
N GLU A 295 14.67 5.09 -0.95
CA GLU A 295 15.48 5.33 0.22
C GLU A 295 16.22 6.66 0.09
N LEU A 296 16.15 7.48 1.15
CA LEU A 296 16.87 8.74 1.27
C LEU A 296 18.21 8.46 1.97
N ALA A 297 19.31 8.59 1.24
CA ALA A 297 20.64 8.17 1.70
C ALA A 297 21.41 9.23 2.50
N GLY A 298 20.70 10.28 2.99
CA GLY A 298 21.30 11.44 3.68
C GLY A 298 21.81 12.52 2.71
N GLY A 299 21.82 13.77 3.15
CA GLY A 299 22.06 14.90 2.26
C GLY A 299 20.99 15.01 1.17
N SER A 300 21.38 15.23 -0.07
CA SER A 300 20.48 15.28 -1.24
C SER A 300 20.41 13.97 -2.03
N ALA A 301 21.02 12.87 -1.52
CA ALA A 301 21.07 11.61 -2.22
C ALA A 301 19.84 10.73 -1.93
N TRP A 302 19.33 10.09 -2.97
CA TRP A 302 18.25 9.11 -2.87
C TRP A 302 18.43 7.99 -3.90
N ARG A 303 17.82 6.84 -3.65
CA ARG A 303 17.81 5.72 -4.60
C ARG A 303 16.47 5.02 -4.62
N VAL A 304 16.05 4.58 -5.79
CA VAL A 304 14.88 3.69 -5.94
C VAL A 304 15.31 2.27 -5.57
N VAL A 305 14.65 1.70 -4.58
CA VAL A 305 14.94 0.35 -4.08
C VAL A 305 14.05 -0.69 -4.76
N ARG A 306 12.80 -0.35 -5.02
CA ARG A 306 11.81 -1.27 -5.59
C ARG A 306 10.79 -0.49 -6.42
N VAL A 307 10.35 -1.08 -7.54
CA VAL A 307 9.19 -0.62 -8.31
C VAL A 307 8.34 -1.85 -8.65
N VAL A 308 7.06 -1.78 -8.35
CA VAL A 308 6.06 -2.82 -8.67
C VAL A 308 4.89 -2.13 -9.36
N GLN A 309 4.38 -2.73 -10.43
CA GLN A 309 3.21 -2.24 -11.16
C GLN A 309 2.16 -3.36 -11.21
N SER A 310 0.92 -3.04 -10.82
CA SER A 310 -0.24 -3.93 -10.82
C SER A 310 -1.42 -3.31 -11.58
#